data_ac29c77853bc3754725f3d483f6a1182
#
_entry.id   ac29c77853bc3754725f3d483f6a1182
#
_cell.length_a   1.000
_cell.length_b   1.000
_cell.length_c   1.000
_cell.angle_alpha   90.00
_cell.angle_beta   90.00
_cell.angle_gamma   90.00
#
_symmetry.space_group_name_H-M   'P 1'
#
loop_
_entity.id
_entity.type
_entity.pdbx_description
1 polymer ?
#
loop_
_entity_poly.entity_id
_entity_poly.type
_entity_poly.pdbx_seq_one_letter_code
_entity_poly.pdbx_strand_id
1 'polypeptide(L)'
;WDTHGLPVELSVEKALGITKEDIGKKISVADYNAACRKDVMKYTKEWEDLTHRMGYWVDMKHPYITYDNRYIETLWWLLKQLHKKGLLYKGYTIQPYSPAAGTGMSSHELNQPGCYRDVKDTTAVAQFKMKNPKPEMTEWGTPYFIAWTTTPWTLPSNTALCVGPKIDYVAVQTYNPYNDSPITAVMAKSRLSAYLNPEGENMPLDSYKHGEKVIPYKVVGEYVGTDLVGMHYEQLMPWVKPLEKVDDNAVAFVKKFAEENPDKCFTCGHDTFASLENKAFRVIPGDYVTTEDGTGIVHIAPTFGADDAKVAKASEIPSLFMINKSGETRPMVDLSGKYYLLSDCDDNFVKSCVNVEAYKKHEGDYVKNAYDPKFNKDGKYDEKEAQKAEDLNIVICMEMKMAGEAYKIEKHVHNYPHCWRTDKPVLYYPL
;
A
#
# COMPACT_ATOMS: atom_id res chain seq x y z
N TRP A 1 -20.84 7.31 -29.75
CA TRP A 1 -19.52 6.67 -29.72
C TRP A 1 -18.75 7.14 -28.51
N ASP A 2 -18.34 6.18 -27.66
CA ASP A 2 -17.35 6.42 -26.61
C ASP A 2 -15.97 6.37 -27.26
N THR A 3 -15.31 7.52 -27.33
CA THR A 3 -14.09 7.72 -28.11
C THR A 3 -12.86 7.97 -27.24
N HIS A 4 -12.97 7.72 -25.95
CA HIS A 4 -11.89 7.87 -24.99
C HIS A 4 -11.51 6.52 -24.37
N GLY A 5 -10.33 6.48 -23.79
CA GLY A 5 -9.93 5.40 -22.91
C GLY A 5 -8.79 4.54 -23.42
N LEU A 6 -8.37 3.69 -22.51
CA LEU A 6 -7.16 2.88 -22.59
C LEU A 6 -7.04 2.00 -23.86
N PRO A 7 -8.11 1.38 -24.38
CA PRO A 7 -7.97 0.56 -25.60
C PRO A 7 -7.43 1.34 -26.81
N VAL A 8 -7.89 2.59 -26.97
CA VAL A 8 -7.41 3.48 -28.06
C VAL A 8 -5.97 3.90 -27.79
N GLU A 9 -5.67 4.32 -26.56
CA GLU A 9 -4.33 4.73 -26.16
C GLU A 9 -3.30 3.63 -26.40
N LEU A 10 -3.55 2.41 -25.92
CA LEU A 10 -2.65 1.27 -26.10
C LEU A 10 -2.48 0.87 -27.57
N SER A 11 -3.56 0.98 -28.38
CA SER A 11 -3.48 0.73 -29.82
C SER A 11 -2.52 1.71 -30.50
N VAL A 12 -2.65 2.99 -30.18
CA VAL A 12 -1.84 4.07 -30.74
C VAL A 12 -0.39 4.00 -30.25
N GLU A 13 -0.17 3.78 -28.96
CA GLU A 13 1.17 3.59 -28.39
C GLU A 13 1.92 2.45 -29.09
N LYS A 14 1.23 1.31 -29.26
CA LYS A 14 1.78 0.15 -30.00
C LYS A 14 2.07 0.48 -31.46
N ALA A 15 1.18 1.18 -32.15
CA ALA A 15 1.34 1.54 -33.56
C ALA A 15 2.49 2.53 -33.76
N LEU A 16 2.71 3.44 -32.82
CA LEU A 16 3.78 4.44 -32.86
C LEU A 16 5.11 3.95 -32.25
N GLY A 17 5.12 2.79 -31.57
CA GLY A 17 6.29 2.26 -30.88
C GLY A 17 6.76 3.11 -29.70
N ILE A 18 5.82 3.73 -28.98
CA ILE A 18 6.06 4.63 -27.84
C ILE A 18 5.43 4.09 -26.56
N THR A 19 5.82 4.68 -25.43
CA THR A 19 5.19 4.47 -24.13
C THR A 19 4.48 5.74 -23.67
N LYS A 20 3.64 5.66 -22.63
CA LYS A 20 2.99 6.82 -22.02
C LYS A 20 3.98 7.92 -21.62
N GLU A 21 5.17 7.56 -21.17
CA GLU A 21 6.20 8.50 -20.75
C GLU A 21 6.82 9.29 -21.89
N ASP A 22 6.65 8.84 -23.14
CA ASP A 22 7.16 9.49 -24.34
C ASP A 22 6.24 10.62 -24.81
N ILE A 23 4.99 10.65 -24.35
CA ILE A 23 4.00 11.67 -24.70
C ILE A 23 4.39 13.00 -24.09
N GLY A 24 4.46 14.04 -24.90
CA GLY A 24 4.98 15.36 -24.53
C GLY A 24 6.51 15.47 -24.55
N LYS A 25 7.23 14.37 -24.83
CA LYS A 25 8.72 14.34 -24.94
C LYS A 25 9.15 13.96 -26.37
N LYS A 26 8.83 12.73 -26.79
CA LYS A 26 9.17 12.22 -28.15
C LYS A 26 8.10 12.54 -29.18
N ILE A 27 6.85 12.65 -28.75
CA ILE A 27 5.71 13.05 -29.58
C ILE A 27 4.95 14.16 -28.85
N SER A 28 4.46 15.16 -29.58
CA SER A 28 3.63 16.20 -28.97
C SER A 28 2.28 15.63 -28.53
N VAL A 29 1.69 16.21 -27.47
CA VAL A 29 0.32 15.83 -27.02
C VAL A 29 -0.70 16.02 -28.15
N ALA A 30 -0.52 17.06 -28.98
CA ALA A 30 -1.41 17.33 -30.12
C ALA A 30 -1.36 16.24 -31.18
N ASP A 31 -0.16 15.79 -31.55
CA ASP A 31 0.03 14.73 -32.56
C ASP A 31 -0.46 13.37 -32.03
N TYR A 32 -0.19 13.09 -30.75
CA TYR A 32 -0.72 11.90 -30.11
C TYR A 32 -2.26 11.89 -30.10
N ASN A 33 -2.89 12.98 -29.69
CA ASN A 33 -4.35 13.11 -29.72
C ASN A 33 -4.92 13.01 -31.13
N ALA A 34 -4.25 13.55 -32.13
CA ALA A 34 -4.65 13.41 -33.54
C ALA A 34 -4.60 11.94 -34.00
N ALA A 35 -3.56 11.20 -33.59
CA ALA A 35 -3.47 9.77 -33.88
C ALA A 35 -4.59 8.97 -33.17
N CYS A 36 -4.90 9.26 -31.92
CA CYS A 36 -6.00 8.65 -31.19
C CYS A 36 -7.37 8.93 -31.84
N ARG A 37 -7.63 10.18 -32.25
CA ARG A 37 -8.87 10.54 -32.99
C ARG A 37 -9.03 9.79 -34.31
N LYS A 38 -7.94 9.51 -35.00
CA LYS A 38 -7.93 8.73 -36.23
C LYS A 38 -8.19 7.25 -35.97
N ASP A 39 -7.55 6.67 -34.95
CA ASP A 39 -7.63 5.24 -34.65
C ASP A 39 -9.02 4.87 -34.11
N VAL A 40 -9.59 5.66 -33.19
CA VAL A 40 -10.85 5.36 -32.52
C VAL A 40 -12.04 5.25 -33.46
N MET A 41 -12.02 5.96 -34.61
CA MET A 41 -13.11 5.93 -35.61
C MET A 41 -12.92 4.84 -36.66
N LYS A 42 -11.88 4.02 -36.58
CA LYS A 42 -11.50 3.02 -37.59
C LYS A 42 -12.58 2.00 -37.89
N TYR A 43 -13.33 1.56 -36.87
CA TYR A 43 -14.33 0.49 -36.99
C TYR A 43 -15.78 0.97 -36.90
N THR A 44 -16.03 2.26 -37.10
CA THR A 44 -17.40 2.82 -36.97
C THR A 44 -18.37 2.23 -37.98
N LYS A 45 -17.92 1.99 -39.21
CA LYS A 45 -18.76 1.39 -40.25
C LYS A 45 -19.19 -0.04 -39.90
N GLU A 46 -18.27 -0.86 -39.41
CA GLU A 46 -18.57 -2.24 -38.99
C GLU A 46 -19.57 -2.25 -37.84
N TRP A 47 -19.46 -1.31 -36.88
CA TRP A 47 -20.42 -1.16 -35.80
C TRP A 47 -21.79 -0.68 -36.30
N GLU A 48 -21.84 0.23 -37.26
CA GLU A 48 -23.09 0.68 -37.85
C GLU A 48 -23.79 -0.47 -38.59
N ASP A 49 -23.06 -1.21 -39.41
CA ASP A 49 -23.58 -2.36 -40.15
C ASP A 49 -24.10 -3.45 -39.17
N LEU A 50 -23.39 -3.71 -38.08
CA LEU A 50 -23.83 -4.65 -37.06
C LEU A 50 -25.08 -4.16 -36.34
N THR A 51 -25.16 -2.88 -35.98
CA THR A 51 -26.32 -2.27 -35.32
C THR A 51 -27.56 -2.37 -36.17
N HIS A 52 -27.45 -2.08 -37.49
CA HIS A 52 -28.54 -2.27 -38.43
C HIS A 52 -28.96 -3.74 -38.55
N ARG A 53 -27.99 -4.66 -38.62
CA ARG A 53 -28.26 -6.10 -38.73
C ARG A 53 -28.98 -6.66 -37.50
N MET A 54 -28.67 -6.15 -36.31
CA MET A 54 -29.36 -6.51 -35.07
C MET A 54 -30.77 -5.91 -34.93
N GLY A 55 -31.14 -5.00 -35.86
CA GLY A 55 -32.43 -4.32 -35.83
C GLY A 55 -32.55 -3.29 -34.69
N TYR A 56 -31.40 -2.74 -34.24
CA TYR A 56 -31.41 -1.71 -33.20
C TYR A 56 -31.63 -0.31 -33.82
N TRP A 57 -32.66 0.38 -33.41
CA TRP A 57 -33.07 1.64 -34.02
C TRP A 57 -32.51 2.83 -33.25
N VAL A 58 -31.50 3.45 -33.83
CA VAL A 58 -30.83 4.65 -33.33
C VAL A 58 -30.52 5.60 -34.51
N ASP A 59 -30.40 6.89 -34.24
CA ASP A 59 -29.99 7.87 -35.22
C ASP A 59 -28.47 7.79 -35.46
N MET A 60 -28.10 7.03 -36.50
CA MET A 60 -26.70 6.89 -36.93
C MET A 60 -26.17 8.10 -37.66
N LYS A 61 -27.03 9.00 -38.15
CA LYS A 61 -26.61 10.20 -38.88
C LYS A 61 -26.14 11.30 -37.95
N HIS A 62 -26.65 11.34 -36.71
CA HIS A 62 -26.29 12.33 -35.72
C HIS A 62 -25.89 11.68 -34.39
N PRO A 63 -24.83 10.85 -34.39
CA PRO A 63 -24.43 10.13 -33.21
C PRO A 63 -23.83 11.07 -32.16
N TYR A 64 -23.92 10.69 -30.89
CA TYR A 64 -23.06 11.27 -29.86
C TYR A 64 -21.63 10.80 -30.06
N ILE A 65 -20.68 11.75 -30.10
CA ILE A 65 -19.26 11.47 -30.18
C ILE A 65 -18.58 12.17 -29.00
N THR A 66 -18.02 11.42 -28.08
CA THR A 66 -17.56 11.96 -26.80
C THR A 66 -16.35 12.88 -26.91
N TYR A 67 -15.59 12.87 -28.00
CA TYR A 67 -14.56 13.88 -28.28
C TYR A 67 -15.04 15.14 -29.01
N ASP A 68 -16.34 15.23 -29.38
CA ASP A 68 -16.89 16.46 -29.95
C ASP A 68 -16.90 17.58 -28.90
N ASN A 69 -16.46 18.79 -29.30
CA ASN A 69 -16.35 19.93 -28.39
C ASN A 69 -17.69 20.26 -27.72
N ARG A 70 -18.81 20.16 -28.43
CA ARG A 70 -20.15 20.43 -27.88
C ARG A 70 -20.49 19.48 -26.73
N TYR A 71 -20.10 18.21 -26.86
CA TYR A 71 -20.26 17.22 -25.80
C TYR A 71 -19.38 17.57 -24.58
N ILE A 72 -18.08 17.86 -24.84
CA ILE A 72 -17.11 18.20 -23.79
C ILE A 72 -17.51 19.47 -23.05
N GLU A 73 -17.93 20.54 -23.78
CA GLU A 73 -18.36 21.80 -23.17
C GLU A 73 -19.59 21.62 -22.27
N THR A 74 -20.56 20.82 -22.73
CA THR A 74 -21.76 20.50 -21.92
C THR A 74 -21.39 19.73 -20.65
N LEU A 75 -20.50 18.76 -20.76
CA LEU A 75 -20.02 18.00 -19.59
C LEU A 75 -19.28 18.90 -18.61
N TRP A 76 -18.41 19.79 -19.09
CA TRP A 76 -17.70 20.74 -18.25
C TRP A 76 -18.62 21.74 -17.57
N TRP A 77 -19.69 22.16 -18.25
CA TRP A 77 -20.71 23.01 -17.65
C TRP A 77 -21.41 22.29 -16.48
N LEU A 78 -21.77 21.01 -16.64
CA LEU A 78 -22.36 20.19 -15.57
C LEU A 78 -21.41 20.04 -14.39
N LEU A 79 -20.15 19.68 -14.63
CA LEU A 79 -19.13 19.57 -13.57
C LEU A 79 -18.93 20.90 -12.83
N LYS A 80 -18.96 22.02 -13.55
CA LYS A 80 -18.90 23.36 -12.93
C LYS A 80 -20.10 23.62 -12.01
N GLN A 81 -21.31 23.14 -12.35
CA GLN A 81 -22.46 23.28 -11.44
C GLN A 81 -22.27 22.43 -10.15
N LEU A 82 -21.73 21.22 -10.27
CA LEU A 82 -21.40 20.37 -9.10
C LEU A 82 -20.33 21.02 -8.23
N HIS A 83 -19.27 21.56 -8.82
CA HIS A 83 -18.21 22.28 -8.09
C HIS A 83 -18.77 23.49 -7.33
N LYS A 84 -19.62 24.31 -7.96
CA LYS A 84 -20.28 25.46 -7.29
C LYS A 84 -21.14 25.06 -6.09
N LYS A 85 -21.67 23.83 -6.08
CA LYS A 85 -22.45 23.29 -4.96
C LYS A 85 -21.58 22.61 -3.90
N GLY A 86 -20.25 22.63 -4.03
CA GLY A 86 -19.32 21.94 -3.11
C GLY A 86 -19.37 20.42 -3.22
N LEU A 87 -20.00 19.87 -4.25
CA LEU A 87 -20.14 18.42 -4.45
C LEU A 87 -18.98 17.80 -5.24
N LEU A 88 -18.15 18.63 -5.88
CA LEU A 88 -16.93 18.21 -6.58
C LEU A 88 -15.73 18.84 -5.88
N TYR A 89 -14.84 18.02 -5.40
CA TYR A 89 -13.61 18.42 -4.70
C TYR A 89 -12.43 17.50 -5.10
N LYS A 90 -11.20 17.96 -4.90
CA LYS A 90 -9.99 17.16 -5.11
C LYS A 90 -9.76 16.28 -3.88
N GLY A 91 -9.62 15.00 -4.09
CA GLY A 91 -9.31 14.02 -3.05
C GLY A 91 -8.68 12.79 -3.67
N TYR A 92 -8.39 11.79 -2.85
CA TYR A 92 -7.95 10.48 -3.31
C TYR A 92 -8.72 9.36 -2.60
N THR A 93 -8.77 8.20 -3.24
CA THR A 93 -9.23 6.95 -2.63
C THR A 93 -8.23 5.86 -2.95
N ILE A 94 -8.14 4.86 -2.09
CA ILE A 94 -7.30 3.69 -2.39
C ILE A 94 -8.04 2.82 -3.40
N GLN A 95 -7.46 2.68 -4.57
CA GLN A 95 -8.05 1.95 -5.70
C GLN A 95 -7.09 0.92 -6.25
N PRO A 96 -7.59 -0.18 -6.85
CA PRO A 96 -6.77 -1.08 -7.63
C PRO A 96 -6.15 -0.32 -8.81
N TYR A 97 -4.85 -0.44 -8.98
CA TYR A 97 -4.07 0.23 -10.01
C TYR A 97 -3.16 -0.78 -10.71
N SER A 98 -3.08 -0.71 -12.03
CA SER A 98 -2.15 -1.52 -12.81
C SER A 98 -0.94 -0.69 -13.23
N PRO A 99 0.24 -0.88 -12.61
CA PRO A 99 1.47 -0.18 -13.06
C PRO A 99 1.79 -0.44 -14.54
N ALA A 100 1.56 -1.66 -15.01
CA ALA A 100 1.83 -2.04 -16.39
C ALA A 100 0.90 -1.40 -17.42
N ALA A 101 -0.37 -1.14 -17.05
CA ALA A 101 -1.33 -0.43 -17.91
C ALA A 101 -1.34 1.08 -17.63
N GLY A 102 -0.73 1.53 -16.53
CA GLY A 102 -0.67 2.93 -16.12
C GLY A 102 -2.04 3.53 -15.76
N THR A 103 -2.97 2.71 -15.24
CA THR A 103 -4.34 3.16 -14.94
C THR A 103 -4.96 2.44 -13.75
N GLY A 104 -5.91 3.12 -13.09
CA GLY A 104 -6.79 2.50 -12.09
C GLY A 104 -7.71 1.47 -12.74
N MET A 105 -8.16 0.52 -11.93
CA MET A 105 -9.11 -0.51 -12.33
C MET A 105 -10.39 -0.40 -11.50
N SER A 106 -11.53 -0.58 -12.15
CA SER A 106 -12.81 -0.64 -11.46
C SER A 106 -13.01 -1.98 -10.75
N SER A 107 -13.88 -2.02 -9.76
CA SER A 107 -14.29 -3.26 -9.11
C SER A 107 -14.89 -4.26 -10.11
N HIS A 108 -15.57 -3.77 -11.14
CA HIS A 108 -16.12 -4.60 -12.21
C HIS A 108 -15.02 -5.30 -13.02
N GLU A 109 -13.92 -4.62 -13.30
CA GLU A 109 -12.77 -5.21 -13.99
C GLU A 109 -12.06 -6.27 -13.13
N LEU A 110 -11.99 -6.07 -11.82
CA LEU A 110 -11.46 -7.08 -10.92
C LEU A 110 -12.33 -8.33 -10.79
N ASN A 111 -13.63 -8.21 -11.05
CA ASN A 111 -14.56 -9.33 -11.03
C ASN A 111 -14.56 -10.16 -12.34
N GLN A 112 -13.70 -9.83 -13.31
CA GLN A 112 -13.57 -10.65 -14.51
C GLN A 112 -12.97 -12.02 -14.16
N PRO A 113 -13.44 -13.09 -14.84
CA PRO A 113 -12.89 -14.43 -14.65
C PRO A 113 -11.36 -14.46 -14.85
N GLY A 114 -10.63 -15.07 -13.90
CA GLY A 114 -9.18 -15.20 -13.96
C GLY A 114 -8.39 -13.98 -13.51
N CYS A 115 -9.06 -12.91 -13.03
CA CYS A 115 -8.37 -11.78 -12.41
C CYS A 115 -7.72 -12.15 -11.08
N TYR A 116 -8.38 -12.94 -10.27
CA TYR A 116 -7.81 -13.47 -9.02
C TYR A 116 -7.12 -14.80 -9.29
N ARG A 117 -5.87 -14.92 -8.82
CA ARG A 117 -5.03 -16.12 -9.01
C ARG A 117 -4.31 -16.43 -7.72
N ASP A 118 -4.09 -17.71 -7.46
CA ASP A 118 -3.24 -18.15 -6.37
C ASP A 118 -1.78 -17.81 -6.67
N VAL A 119 -1.17 -17.04 -5.80
CA VAL A 119 0.25 -16.68 -5.82
C VAL A 119 0.93 -17.19 -4.57
N LYS A 120 2.19 -17.58 -4.68
CA LYS A 120 3.02 -18.04 -3.57
C LYS A 120 4.02 -16.96 -3.21
N ASP A 121 3.68 -16.13 -2.25
CA ASP A 121 4.53 -15.04 -1.78
C ASP A 121 5.26 -15.38 -0.48
N THR A 122 6.35 -14.67 -0.19
CA THR A 122 7.01 -14.70 1.11
C THR A 122 6.24 -13.79 2.04
N THR A 123 5.83 -14.33 3.18
CA THR A 123 5.07 -13.65 4.23
C THR A 123 5.88 -13.55 5.50
N ALA A 124 5.58 -12.58 6.34
CA ALA A 124 6.26 -12.38 7.60
C ALA A 124 5.28 -12.15 8.76
N VAL A 125 5.67 -12.65 9.93
CA VAL A 125 5.18 -12.19 11.22
C VAL A 125 6.22 -11.25 11.79
N ALA A 126 5.91 -9.96 11.82
CA ALA A 126 6.78 -8.90 12.31
C ALA A 126 6.54 -8.61 13.79
N GLN A 127 7.59 -8.22 14.51
CA GLN A 127 7.58 -7.86 15.92
C GLN A 127 7.57 -6.35 16.10
N PHE A 128 6.48 -5.79 16.62
CA PHE A 128 6.32 -4.37 16.89
C PHE A 128 6.55 -4.10 18.38
N LYS A 129 7.68 -3.52 18.72
CA LYS A 129 8.09 -3.28 20.10
C LYS A 129 7.15 -2.29 20.80
N MET A 130 6.61 -2.68 21.94
CA MET A 130 5.69 -1.85 22.72
C MET A 130 6.42 -0.69 23.39
N LYS A 131 5.82 0.50 23.40
CA LYS A 131 6.30 1.68 24.14
C LYS A 131 5.76 1.74 25.57
N ASN A 132 4.53 1.32 25.76
CA ASN A 132 3.82 1.38 27.04
C ASN A 132 3.16 0.02 27.36
N PRO A 133 3.96 -1.04 27.53
CA PRO A 133 3.46 -2.37 27.87
C PRO A 133 2.81 -2.39 29.25
N LYS A 134 1.91 -3.34 29.47
CA LYS A 134 1.36 -3.61 30.81
C LYS A 134 2.43 -4.26 31.72
N PRO A 135 2.36 -4.10 33.03
CA PRO A 135 3.40 -4.55 33.96
C PRO A 135 3.79 -6.03 33.76
N GLU A 136 2.81 -6.91 33.64
CA GLU A 136 3.01 -8.35 33.47
C GLU A 136 3.73 -8.72 32.19
N MET A 137 3.68 -7.85 31.17
CA MET A 137 4.38 -8.04 29.88
C MET A 137 5.88 -7.73 29.97
N THR A 138 6.32 -7.03 31.04
CA THR A 138 7.71 -6.58 31.21
C THR A 138 8.56 -7.48 32.07
N GLU A 139 7.96 -8.50 32.72
CA GLU A 139 8.66 -9.40 33.61
C GLU A 139 9.65 -10.34 32.91
N TRP A 140 9.48 -10.53 31.59
CA TRP A 140 10.31 -11.42 30.78
C TRP A 140 10.54 -10.87 29.38
N GLY A 141 11.80 -10.60 29.05
CA GLY A 141 12.21 -10.18 27.72
C GLY A 141 11.56 -8.87 27.24
N THR A 142 11.63 -8.63 25.95
CA THR A 142 11.06 -7.44 25.32
C THR A 142 9.62 -7.69 24.89
N PRO A 143 8.66 -6.81 25.24
CA PRO A 143 7.27 -6.96 24.85
C PRO A 143 7.01 -6.48 23.41
N TYR A 144 6.34 -7.34 22.62
CA TYR A 144 6.00 -7.09 21.22
C TYR A 144 4.54 -7.42 20.92
N PHE A 145 3.91 -6.60 20.09
CA PHE A 145 2.81 -7.09 19.24
C PHE A 145 3.40 -7.84 18.07
N ILE A 146 2.86 -8.99 17.73
CA ILE A 146 3.27 -9.72 16.53
C ILE A 146 2.15 -9.69 15.50
N ALA A 147 2.42 -9.14 14.31
CA ALA A 147 1.45 -9.01 13.24
C ALA A 147 1.92 -9.69 11.97
N TRP A 148 1.01 -10.39 11.30
CA TRP A 148 1.27 -11.10 10.06
C TRP A 148 0.96 -10.24 8.84
N THR A 149 1.77 -10.36 7.80
CA THR A 149 1.54 -9.72 6.49
C THR A 149 1.91 -10.64 5.34
N THR A 150 1.12 -10.60 4.28
CA THR A 150 1.41 -11.23 2.98
C THR A 150 2.22 -10.31 2.06
N THR A 151 2.39 -9.05 2.43
CA THR A 151 3.05 -8.01 1.64
C THR A 151 4.10 -7.27 2.48
N PRO A 152 5.23 -7.90 2.83
CA PRO A 152 6.29 -7.28 3.65
C PRO A 152 6.77 -5.92 3.14
N TRP A 153 6.75 -5.68 1.84
CA TRP A 153 7.10 -4.40 1.24
C TRP A 153 6.20 -3.22 1.69
N THR A 154 5.03 -3.47 2.30
CA THR A 154 4.18 -2.40 2.85
C THR A 154 4.55 -2.02 4.29
N LEU A 155 5.37 -2.81 4.98
CA LEU A 155 5.76 -2.56 6.38
C LEU A 155 6.41 -1.20 6.62
N PRO A 156 7.25 -0.64 5.72
CA PRO A 156 7.78 0.72 5.88
C PRO A 156 6.70 1.81 5.91
N SER A 157 5.51 1.52 5.36
CA SER A 157 4.34 2.41 5.38
C SER A 157 3.35 2.12 6.51
N ASN A 158 3.72 1.25 7.45
CA ASN A 158 2.90 0.97 8.64
C ASN A 158 2.73 2.21 9.49
N THR A 159 1.49 2.48 9.93
CA THR A 159 1.17 3.58 10.85
C THR A 159 0.25 3.18 12.00
N ALA A 160 -0.33 1.96 11.97
CA ALA A 160 -1.11 1.41 13.07
C ALA A 160 -1.08 -0.13 13.07
N LEU A 161 -1.50 -0.72 14.18
CA LEU A 161 -1.88 -2.12 14.30
C LEU A 161 -3.38 -2.20 14.60
N CYS A 162 -4.07 -3.16 13.98
CA CYS A 162 -5.51 -3.32 14.16
C CYS A 162 -5.83 -4.64 14.87
N VAL A 163 -6.69 -4.57 15.86
CA VAL A 163 -7.19 -5.72 16.64
C VAL A 163 -8.71 -5.84 16.52
N GLY A 164 -9.22 -7.07 16.56
CA GLY A 164 -10.66 -7.30 16.65
C GLY A 164 -11.17 -6.99 18.05
N PRO A 165 -12.13 -6.04 18.24
CA PRO A 165 -12.54 -5.59 19.56
C PRO A 165 -13.06 -6.70 20.48
N LYS A 166 -13.61 -7.77 19.88
CA LYS A 166 -14.23 -8.93 20.58
C LYS A 166 -13.37 -10.19 20.56
N ILE A 167 -12.17 -10.11 19.98
CA ILE A 167 -11.23 -11.25 19.91
C ILE A 167 -10.46 -11.32 21.23
N ASP A 168 -10.25 -12.53 21.72
CA ASP A 168 -9.40 -12.81 22.88
C ASP A 168 -7.93 -12.87 22.45
N TYR A 169 -7.08 -12.14 23.18
CA TYR A 169 -5.64 -12.06 22.98
C TYR A 169 -4.90 -12.55 24.21
N VAL A 170 -3.70 -13.04 24.02
CA VAL A 170 -2.82 -13.48 25.10
C VAL A 170 -1.45 -12.80 24.99
N ALA A 171 -0.86 -12.50 26.14
CA ALA A 171 0.55 -12.17 26.26
C ALA A 171 1.32 -13.41 26.69
N VAL A 172 2.33 -13.77 25.91
CA VAL A 172 3.06 -15.03 26.03
C VAL A 172 4.55 -14.78 26.17
N GLN A 173 5.12 -15.15 27.30
CA GLN A 173 6.56 -15.18 27.50
C GLN A 173 7.15 -16.36 26.76
N THR A 174 8.15 -16.12 25.92
CA THR A 174 8.81 -17.14 25.09
C THR A 174 10.12 -16.58 24.52
N TYR A 175 10.66 -17.23 23.49
CA TYR A 175 11.84 -16.80 22.75
C TYR A 175 11.55 -16.52 21.28
N ASN A 176 12.27 -15.58 20.69
CA ASN A 176 12.28 -15.43 19.25
C ASN A 176 12.98 -16.63 18.60
N PRO A 177 12.34 -17.34 17.65
CA PRO A 177 12.89 -18.59 17.09
C PRO A 177 14.11 -18.40 16.19
N TYR A 178 14.50 -17.16 15.85
CA TYR A 178 15.64 -16.88 14.97
C TYR A 178 16.91 -16.50 15.71
N ASN A 179 16.78 -15.81 16.86
CA ASN A 179 17.93 -15.25 17.57
C ASN A 179 17.93 -15.59 19.07
N ASP A 180 16.98 -16.42 19.52
CA ASP A 180 16.81 -16.89 20.90
C ASP A 180 16.64 -15.75 21.95
N SER A 181 16.32 -14.55 21.49
CA SER A 181 16.05 -13.46 22.42
C SER A 181 14.76 -13.70 23.22
N PRO A 182 14.77 -13.48 24.54
CA PRO A 182 13.55 -13.57 25.34
C PRO A 182 12.59 -12.46 24.96
N ILE A 183 11.33 -12.81 24.73
CA ILE A 183 10.27 -11.89 24.33
C ILE A 183 8.97 -12.18 25.06
N THR A 184 8.12 -11.16 25.18
CA THR A 184 6.70 -11.34 25.50
C THR A 184 5.87 -10.95 24.27
N ALA A 185 5.30 -11.95 23.60
CA ALA A 185 4.55 -11.76 22.34
C ALA A 185 3.05 -11.69 22.62
N VAL A 186 2.37 -10.71 22.01
CA VAL A 186 0.90 -10.60 22.03
C VAL A 186 0.32 -11.05 20.70
N MET A 187 -0.62 -11.99 20.76
CA MET A 187 -1.36 -12.55 19.60
C MET A 187 -2.76 -13.01 20.03
N ALA A 188 -3.63 -13.31 19.08
CA ALA A 188 -4.94 -13.89 19.37
C ALA A 188 -4.78 -15.27 20.04
N LYS A 189 -5.56 -15.52 21.09
CA LYS A 189 -5.52 -16.76 21.87
C LYS A 189 -5.75 -18.00 21.01
N SER A 190 -6.70 -17.92 20.07
CA SER A 190 -7.01 -19.01 19.13
C SER A 190 -5.87 -19.33 18.14
N ARG A 191 -4.89 -18.41 17.99
CA ARG A 191 -3.74 -18.61 17.10
C ARG A 191 -2.49 -19.12 17.78
N LEU A 192 -2.51 -19.28 19.09
CA LEU A 192 -1.35 -19.69 19.89
C LEU A 192 -0.69 -20.96 19.37
N SER A 193 -1.47 -22.02 19.13
CA SER A 193 -0.97 -23.32 18.64
C SER A 193 -0.42 -23.31 17.22
N ALA A 194 -0.71 -22.26 16.42
CA ALA A 194 -0.13 -22.09 15.10
C ALA A 194 1.32 -21.56 15.12
N TYR A 195 1.71 -20.99 16.24
CA TYR A 195 3.02 -20.35 16.43
C TYR A 195 3.88 -21.03 17.51
N LEU A 196 3.27 -21.65 18.51
CA LEU A 196 3.94 -22.28 19.63
C LEU A 196 3.44 -23.73 19.79
N ASN A 197 4.37 -24.66 19.98
CA ASN A 197 4.02 -26.06 20.20
C ASN A 197 3.40 -26.20 21.60
N PRO A 198 2.18 -26.77 21.74
CA PRO A 198 1.52 -26.98 23.03
C PRO A 198 2.37 -27.73 24.07
N GLU A 199 3.29 -28.59 23.63
CA GLU A 199 4.22 -29.30 24.52
C GLU A 199 5.15 -28.34 25.29
N GLY A 200 5.37 -27.12 24.75
CA GLY A 200 6.18 -26.09 25.42
C GLY A 200 5.45 -25.29 26.48
N GLU A 201 4.12 -25.51 26.64
CA GLU A 201 3.34 -24.75 27.61
C GLU A 201 3.78 -25.03 29.05
N ASN A 202 4.04 -23.96 29.78
CA ASN A 202 4.50 -24.02 31.17
C ASN A 202 5.81 -24.78 31.42
N MET A 203 6.58 -25.14 30.37
CA MET A 203 7.97 -25.57 30.55
C MET A 203 8.79 -24.44 31.19
N PRO A 204 9.79 -24.73 32.01
CA PRO A 204 10.68 -23.70 32.56
C PRO A 204 11.34 -22.92 31.42
N LEU A 205 11.15 -21.59 31.38
CA LEU A 205 11.70 -20.75 30.31
C LEU A 205 13.23 -20.83 30.23
N ASP A 206 13.90 -20.94 31.37
CA ASP A 206 15.36 -21.08 31.47
C ASP A 206 15.89 -22.45 31.02
N SER A 207 15.03 -23.42 30.74
CA SER A 207 15.42 -24.74 30.21
C SER A 207 15.74 -24.72 28.72
N TYR A 208 15.35 -23.66 27.98
CA TYR A 208 15.52 -23.57 26.53
C TYR A 208 16.99 -23.50 26.10
N LYS A 209 17.33 -24.27 25.07
CA LYS A 209 18.63 -24.22 24.41
C LYS A 209 18.48 -24.00 22.93
N HIS A 210 19.40 -23.24 22.35
CA HIS A 210 19.43 -22.96 20.93
C HIS A 210 19.25 -24.21 20.07
N GLY A 211 18.32 -24.14 19.11
CA GLY A 211 18.04 -25.22 18.14
C GLY A 211 17.04 -26.26 18.62
N GLU A 212 16.52 -26.19 19.84
CA GLU A 212 15.44 -27.05 20.29
C GLU A 212 14.16 -26.78 19.50
N LYS A 213 13.47 -27.86 19.09
CA LYS A 213 12.23 -27.75 18.27
C LYS A 213 11.03 -27.26 19.09
N VAL A 214 11.01 -27.53 20.37
CA VAL A 214 9.95 -27.10 21.28
C VAL A 214 10.48 -25.92 22.08
N ILE A 215 9.95 -24.74 21.79
CA ILE A 215 10.27 -23.51 22.51
C ILE A 215 9.34 -23.40 23.70
N PRO A 216 9.85 -23.28 24.93
CA PRO A 216 9.02 -23.12 26.12
C PRO A 216 8.25 -21.79 26.07
N TYR A 217 7.03 -21.79 26.60
CA TYR A 217 6.24 -20.58 26.72
C TYR A 217 5.32 -20.60 27.93
N LYS A 218 4.94 -19.40 28.39
CA LYS A 218 4.01 -19.19 29.48
C LYS A 218 3.05 -18.07 29.15
N VAL A 219 1.75 -18.33 29.24
CA VAL A 219 0.74 -17.28 29.15
C VAL A 219 0.73 -16.47 30.45
N VAL A 220 0.93 -15.15 30.36
CA VAL A 220 1.03 -14.24 31.51
C VAL A 220 -0.08 -13.21 31.59
N GLY A 221 -0.87 -13.08 30.52
CA GLY A 221 -2.02 -12.17 30.49
C GLY A 221 -3.02 -12.59 29.42
N GLU A 222 -4.29 -12.39 29.73
CA GLU A 222 -5.41 -12.56 28.80
C GLU A 222 -6.16 -11.25 28.66
N TYR A 223 -6.51 -10.85 27.45
CA TYR A 223 -7.10 -9.56 27.12
C TYR A 223 -8.18 -9.73 26.08
N VAL A 224 -9.18 -8.87 26.10
CA VAL A 224 -10.05 -8.64 24.96
C VAL A 224 -9.43 -7.54 24.09
N GLY A 225 -9.68 -7.56 22.79
CA GLY A 225 -9.06 -6.59 21.87
C GLY A 225 -9.23 -5.13 22.31
N THR A 226 -10.36 -4.77 22.92
CA THR A 226 -10.58 -3.44 23.50
C THR A 226 -9.56 -3.03 24.56
N ASP A 227 -8.96 -3.98 25.29
CA ASP A 227 -7.97 -3.71 26.33
C ASP A 227 -6.59 -3.34 25.76
N LEU A 228 -6.38 -3.62 24.48
CA LEU A 228 -5.15 -3.34 23.74
C LEU A 228 -5.24 -2.03 22.93
N VAL A 229 -6.46 -1.53 22.66
CA VAL A 229 -6.67 -0.29 21.92
C VAL A 229 -6.02 0.89 22.63
N GLY A 230 -5.30 1.72 21.86
CA GLY A 230 -4.58 2.88 22.35
C GLY A 230 -3.17 2.57 22.87
N MET A 231 -2.75 1.32 22.98
CA MET A 231 -1.36 0.98 23.27
C MET A 231 -0.45 1.39 22.10
N HIS A 232 0.72 1.93 22.42
CA HIS A 232 1.69 2.43 21.45
C HIS A 232 2.85 1.45 21.23
N TYR A 233 3.44 1.51 20.04
CA TYR A 233 4.63 0.75 19.67
C TYR A 233 5.67 1.63 18.96
N GLU A 234 6.91 1.17 18.86
CA GLU A 234 7.96 1.82 18.08
C GLU A 234 7.73 1.54 16.58
N GLN A 235 7.98 2.54 15.72
CA GLN A 235 7.92 2.33 14.27
C GLN A 235 8.90 1.22 13.88
N LEU A 236 8.41 0.17 13.21
CA LEU A 236 9.20 -1.00 12.86
C LEU A 236 10.33 -0.65 11.88
N MET A 237 9.98 0.06 10.82
CA MET A 237 10.92 0.52 9.79
C MET A 237 10.86 2.05 9.69
N PRO A 238 11.67 2.78 10.48
CA PRO A 238 11.60 4.23 10.57
C PRO A 238 12.27 4.91 9.37
N TRP A 239 11.83 4.58 8.15
CA TRP A 239 12.37 5.16 6.93
C TRP A 239 11.88 6.58 6.69
N VAL A 240 10.59 6.84 6.98
CA VAL A 240 9.94 8.13 6.77
C VAL A 240 9.02 8.42 7.96
N LYS A 241 8.98 9.69 8.39
CA LYS A 241 8.07 10.14 9.45
C LYS A 241 6.68 10.42 8.88
N PRO A 242 5.60 10.10 9.62
CA PRO A 242 4.24 10.46 9.23
C PRO A 242 4.02 11.98 9.35
N LEU A 243 3.36 12.56 8.33
CA LEU A 243 3.18 14.00 8.19
C LEU A 243 1.77 14.36 7.78
N GLU A 244 1.36 15.57 8.11
CA GLU A 244 0.14 16.22 7.64
C GLU A 244 0.45 17.61 7.10
N LYS A 245 -0.15 17.96 5.95
CA LYS A 245 -0.14 19.33 5.47
C LYS A 245 -0.99 20.19 6.38
N VAL A 246 -0.44 21.29 6.85
CA VAL A 246 -1.14 22.23 7.73
C VAL A 246 -2.04 23.12 6.89
N ASP A 247 -3.29 23.30 7.32
CA ASP A 247 -4.24 24.22 6.68
C ASP A 247 -3.69 25.66 6.67
N ASP A 248 -3.88 26.37 5.55
CA ASP A 248 -3.41 27.74 5.35
C ASP A 248 -3.90 28.71 6.46
N ASN A 249 -5.07 28.46 7.03
CA ASN A 249 -5.60 29.24 8.14
C ASN A 249 -4.86 29.01 9.47
N ALA A 250 -4.21 27.84 9.62
CA ALA A 250 -3.44 27.49 10.81
C ALA A 250 -1.95 27.86 10.68
N VAL A 251 -1.46 28.22 9.47
CA VAL A 251 -0.05 28.44 9.17
C VAL A 251 0.62 29.47 10.09
N ALA A 252 -0.07 30.55 10.45
CA ALA A 252 0.51 31.58 11.32
C ALA A 252 0.81 31.06 12.73
N PHE A 253 -0.09 30.25 13.29
CA PHE A 253 0.11 29.59 14.59
C PHE A 253 1.20 28.52 14.51
N VAL A 254 1.17 27.72 13.43
CA VAL A 254 2.13 26.64 13.21
C VAL A 254 3.52 27.17 12.91
N LYS A 255 3.68 28.30 12.22
CA LYS A 255 5.00 28.94 12.01
C LYS A 255 5.64 29.34 13.33
N LYS A 256 4.88 29.95 14.24
CA LYS A 256 5.38 30.27 15.57
C LYS A 256 5.75 29.01 16.34
N PHE A 257 4.93 27.96 16.26
CA PHE A 257 5.22 26.66 16.88
C PHE A 257 6.44 25.97 16.26
N ALA A 258 6.64 26.10 14.93
CA ALA A 258 7.78 25.54 14.21
C ALA A 258 9.10 26.25 14.55
N GLU A 259 9.08 27.57 14.77
CA GLU A 259 10.24 28.33 15.26
C GLU A 259 10.69 27.84 16.64
N GLU A 260 9.73 27.47 17.50
CA GLU A 260 9.97 26.92 18.84
C GLU A 260 10.26 25.40 18.81
N ASN A 261 9.84 24.67 17.79
CA ASN A 261 9.94 23.21 17.66
C ASN A 261 10.30 22.80 16.21
N PRO A 262 11.53 23.07 15.76
CA PRO A 262 11.95 22.82 14.36
C PRO A 262 11.92 21.34 13.97
N ASP A 263 11.93 20.42 14.97
CA ASP A 263 11.86 18.97 14.76
C ASP A 263 10.45 18.46 14.44
N LYS A 264 9.42 19.29 14.68
CA LYS A 264 8.00 18.91 14.56
C LYS A 264 7.28 19.53 13.38
N CYS A 265 7.81 20.61 12.80
CA CYS A 265 7.23 21.29 11.65
C CYS A 265 8.33 21.73 10.68
N PHE A 266 8.07 21.67 9.39
CA PHE A 266 8.95 22.14 8.35
C PHE A 266 8.15 22.70 7.17
N THR A 267 8.76 23.58 6.39
CA THR A 267 8.16 24.16 5.18
C THR A 267 8.78 23.52 3.94
N CYS A 268 7.92 23.13 3.00
CA CYS A 268 8.27 22.51 1.75
C CYS A 268 7.55 23.26 0.63
N GLY A 269 8.29 23.99 -0.21
CA GLY A 269 7.70 24.91 -1.18
C GLY A 269 6.90 26.01 -0.50
N HIS A 270 5.61 26.08 -0.81
CA HIS A 270 4.67 27.02 -0.18
C HIS A 270 3.89 26.44 1.00
N ASP A 271 3.99 25.12 1.22
CA ASP A 271 3.21 24.38 2.19
C ASP A 271 4.00 24.13 3.48
N THR A 272 3.30 24.10 4.60
CA THR A 272 3.84 23.75 5.91
C THR A 272 3.32 22.38 6.31
N PHE A 273 4.20 21.53 6.86
CA PHE A 273 3.89 20.19 7.30
C PHE A 273 4.20 20.03 8.79
N ALA A 274 3.37 19.28 9.49
CA ALA A 274 3.56 18.93 10.89
C ALA A 274 3.75 17.42 11.05
N SER A 275 4.61 17.01 11.99
CA SER A 275 4.77 15.61 12.35
C SER A 275 3.55 15.07 13.07
N LEU A 276 3.12 13.87 12.69
CA LEU A 276 1.99 13.14 13.29
C LEU A 276 2.43 11.87 14.03
N GLU A 277 3.70 11.78 14.47
CA GLU A 277 4.19 10.63 15.21
C GLU A 277 3.38 10.35 16.48
N ASN A 278 2.79 11.39 17.09
CA ASN A 278 1.93 11.26 18.27
C ASN A 278 0.55 10.64 17.97
N LYS A 279 0.09 10.66 16.72
CA LYS A 279 -1.17 10.03 16.28
C LYS A 279 -0.95 8.64 15.67
N ALA A 280 0.25 8.38 15.13
CA ALA A 280 0.63 7.11 14.54
C ALA A 280 1.10 6.08 15.57
N PHE A 281 1.41 4.88 15.09
CA PHE A 281 2.06 3.79 15.83
C PHE A 281 1.33 3.38 17.10
N ARG A 282 0.02 3.21 16.98
CA ARG A 282 -0.84 2.72 18.06
C ARG A 282 -1.81 1.65 17.59
N VAL A 283 -2.32 0.88 18.54
CA VAL A 283 -3.32 -0.16 18.31
C VAL A 283 -4.70 0.48 18.16
N ILE A 284 -5.44 0.08 17.12
CA ILE A 284 -6.79 0.57 16.80
C ILE A 284 -7.77 -0.61 16.67
N PRO A 285 -9.07 -0.39 16.87
CA PRO A 285 -10.08 -1.43 16.69
C PRO A 285 -10.49 -1.58 15.21
N GLY A 286 -10.82 -2.81 14.79
CA GLY A 286 -11.40 -3.07 13.47
C GLY A 286 -12.18 -4.37 13.44
N ASP A 287 -13.44 -4.30 13.02
CA ASP A 287 -14.35 -5.45 13.01
C ASP A 287 -14.04 -6.49 11.92
N TYR A 288 -13.15 -6.14 10.96
CA TYR A 288 -12.75 -7.04 9.87
C TYR A 288 -11.58 -7.98 10.23
N VAL A 289 -10.98 -7.80 11.40
CA VAL A 289 -9.90 -8.67 11.88
C VAL A 289 -10.46 -10.07 12.14
N THR A 290 -9.83 -11.08 11.55
CA THR A 290 -10.17 -12.49 11.72
C THR A 290 -9.06 -13.25 12.42
N THR A 291 -9.36 -14.48 12.83
CA THR A 291 -8.41 -15.42 13.43
C THR A 291 -8.29 -16.72 12.60
N GLU A 292 -8.73 -16.68 11.34
CA GLU A 292 -8.59 -17.82 10.44
C GLU A 292 -7.14 -18.03 10.03
N ASP A 293 -6.46 -16.92 9.70
CA ASP A 293 -5.03 -16.87 9.38
C ASP A 293 -4.29 -15.81 10.21
N GLY A 294 -2.96 -15.81 10.11
CA GLY A 294 -2.13 -14.82 10.78
C GLY A 294 -2.15 -14.91 12.30
N THR A 295 -1.90 -13.80 12.96
CA THR A 295 -1.76 -13.67 14.42
C THR A 295 -3.01 -13.10 15.11
N GLY A 296 -4.03 -12.71 14.33
CA GLY A 296 -5.18 -11.94 14.84
C GLY A 296 -4.87 -10.46 15.10
N ILE A 297 -3.69 -9.98 14.74
CA ILE A 297 -3.30 -8.57 14.70
C ILE A 297 -2.89 -8.24 13.28
N VAL A 298 -3.52 -7.21 12.70
CA VAL A 298 -3.27 -6.77 11.32
C VAL A 298 -2.43 -5.50 11.33
N HIS A 299 -1.36 -5.47 10.53
CA HIS A 299 -0.62 -4.23 10.30
C HIS A 299 -1.38 -3.33 9.33
N ILE A 300 -1.37 -2.03 9.56
CA ILE A 300 -2.13 -1.04 8.79
C ILE A 300 -1.17 -0.14 8.02
N ALA A 301 -1.29 -0.19 6.68
CA ALA A 301 -0.59 0.69 5.75
C ALA A 301 -1.64 1.44 4.88
N PRO A 302 -2.16 2.58 5.34
CA PRO A 302 -3.34 3.22 4.74
C PRO A 302 -3.16 3.67 3.28
N THR A 303 -1.92 3.78 2.81
CA THR A 303 -1.60 4.13 1.40
C THR A 303 -1.71 2.95 0.44
N PHE A 304 -1.78 1.69 0.95
CA PHE A 304 -1.72 0.48 0.11
C PHE A 304 -2.83 -0.53 0.39
N GLY A 305 -3.74 -0.24 1.31
CA GLY A 305 -4.90 -1.08 1.61
C GLY A 305 -6.19 -0.26 1.69
N ALA A 306 -7.26 -0.69 1.01
CA ALA A 306 -8.54 0.02 1.04
C ALA A 306 -9.22 -0.08 2.41
N ASP A 307 -9.20 -1.25 3.04
CA ASP A 307 -9.71 -1.46 4.39
C ASP A 307 -8.82 -0.76 5.43
N ASP A 308 -7.49 -0.78 5.21
CA ASP A 308 -6.52 -0.05 6.03
C ASP A 308 -6.80 1.46 6.03
N ALA A 309 -7.04 2.04 4.85
CA ALA A 309 -7.36 3.45 4.73
C ALA A 309 -8.68 3.80 5.44
N LYS A 310 -9.69 2.93 5.34
CA LYS A 310 -10.99 3.12 5.97
C LYS A 310 -10.89 3.10 7.50
N VAL A 311 -10.21 2.10 8.07
CA VAL A 311 -10.08 1.96 9.53
C VAL A 311 -9.13 3.01 10.10
N ALA A 312 -8.07 3.37 9.37
CA ALA A 312 -7.15 4.43 9.75
C ALA A 312 -7.87 5.79 9.83
N LYS A 313 -8.69 6.12 8.81
CA LYS A 313 -9.51 7.34 8.81
C LYS A 313 -10.49 7.38 9.98
N ALA A 314 -11.17 6.28 10.27
CA ALA A 314 -12.11 6.19 11.39
C ALA A 314 -11.43 6.37 12.76
N SER A 315 -10.15 6.02 12.86
CA SER A 315 -9.33 6.12 14.07
C SER A 315 -8.35 7.30 14.05
N GLU A 316 -8.47 8.22 13.10
CA GLU A 316 -7.59 9.39 12.93
C GLU A 316 -6.09 9.02 12.86
N ILE A 317 -5.79 7.89 12.23
CA ILE A 317 -4.40 7.45 11.96
C ILE A 317 -3.92 8.10 10.67
N PRO A 318 -2.74 8.75 10.66
CA PRO A 318 -2.19 9.34 9.46
C PRO A 318 -1.72 8.28 8.46
N SER A 319 -1.88 8.58 7.17
CA SER A 319 -1.17 7.87 6.10
C SER A 319 0.28 8.36 6.03
N LEU A 320 1.19 7.49 5.59
CA LEU A 320 2.59 7.86 5.41
C LEU A 320 2.83 8.23 3.93
N PHE A 321 3.30 9.45 3.70
CA PHE A 321 3.53 10.00 2.37
C PHE A 321 4.95 10.52 2.19
N MET A 322 5.44 10.47 0.95
CA MET A 322 6.58 11.23 0.44
C MET A 322 6.09 12.60 -0.07
N ILE A 323 6.97 13.59 -0.13
CA ILE A 323 6.70 14.88 -0.74
C ILE A 323 7.64 15.05 -1.93
N ASN A 324 7.06 15.18 -3.13
CA ASN A 324 7.84 15.38 -4.36
C ASN A 324 8.34 16.85 -4.48
N LYS A 325 9.19 17.12 -5.47
CA LYS A 325 9.74 18.47 -5.75
C LYS A 325 8.68 19.54 -6.04
N SER A 326 7.47 19.12 -6.44
CA SER A 326 6.34 20.04 -6.65
C SER A 326 5.56 20.32 -5.37
N GLY A 327 5.95 19.78 -4.21
CA GLY A 327 5.25 19.89 -2.93
C GLY A 327 4.01 19.02 -2.80
N GLU A 328 3.81 18.06 -3.71
CA GLU A 328 2.66 17.16 -3.66
C GLU A 328 2.98 15.91 -2.84
N THR A 329 1.99 15.46 -2.06
CA THR A 329 2.08 14.21 -1.32
C THR A 329 1.91 13.00 -2.26
N ARG A 330 2.76 11.99 -2.10
CA ARG A 330 2.74 10.73 -2.85
C ARG A 330 2.98 9.57 -1.88
N PRO A 331 2.45 8.36 -2.15
CA PRO A 331 2.85 7.18 -1.36
C PRO A 331 4.34 6.88 -1.57
N MET A 332 4.91 6.04 -0.73
CA MET A 332 6.34 5.66 -0.84
C MET A 332 6.70 4.94 -2.15
N VAL A 333 5.71 4.37 -2.81
CA VAL A 333 5.85 3.67 -4.10
C VAL A 333 5.28 4.56 -5.20
N ASP A 334 5.95 4.68 -6.32
CA ASP A 334 5.50 5.45 -7.47
C ASP A 334 4.52 4.67 -8.36
N LEU A 335 4.00 5.33 -9.39
CA LEU A 335 3.05 4.72 -10.33
C LEU A 335 3.65 3.58 -11.17
N SER A 336 4.97 3.45 -11.25
CA SER A 336 5.63 2.31 -11.89
C SER A 336 5.76 1.10 -10.98
N GLY A 337 5.42 1.24 -9.70
CA GLY A 337 5.50 0.19 -8.69
C GLY A 337 6.87 0.03 -8.05
N LYS A 338 7.68 1.09 -7.99
CA LYS A 338 8.98 1.12 -7.28
C LYS A 338 9.00 2.18 -6.19
N TYR A 339 9.82 2.02 -5.19
CA TYR A 339 10.05 3.07 -4.20
C TYR A 339 10.60 4.34 -4.85
N TYR A 340 10.07 5.50 -4.41
CA TYR A 340 10.50 6.81 -4.91
C TYR A 340 12.00 6.99 -4.81
N LEU A 341 12.58 7.63 -5.84
CA LEU A 341 13.96 8.12 -5.75
C LEU A 341 13.98 9.37 -4.88
N LEU A 342 14.90 9.45 -3.94
CA LEU A 342 15.07 10.64 -3.09
C LEU A 342 15.42 11.90 -3.90
N SER A 343 16.03 11.71 -5.08
CA SER A 343 16.29 12.80 -6.04
C SER A 343 15.01 13.46 -6.59
N ASP A 344 13.87 12.78 -6.54
CA ASP A 344 12.58 13.28 -7.01
C ASP A 344 11.73 13.89 -5.88
N CYS A 345 12.23 13.79 -4.64
CA CYS A 345 11.61 14.34 -3.45
C CYS A 345 12.11 15.77 -3.15
N ASP A 346 11.32 16.52 -2.37
CA ASP A 346 11.72 17.83 -1.85
C ASP A 346 12.90 17.72 -0.88
N ASP A 347 13.89 18.59 -1.02
CA ASP A 347 15.14 18.53 -0.24
C ASP A 347 14.92 18.77 1.26
N ASN A 348 13.99 19.65 1.64
CA ASN A 348 13.68 19.94 3.04
C ASN A 348 12.93 18.75 3.68
N PHE A 349 12.03 18.13 2.92
CA PHE A 349 11.37 16.91 3.35
C PHE A 349 12.39 15.79 3.58
N VAL A 350 13.28 15.53 2.62
CA VAL A 350 14.30 14.48 2.74
C VAL A 350 15.17 14.72 3.97
N LYS A 351 15.65 15.96 4.17
CA LYS A 351 16.50 16.32 5.31
C LYS A 351 15.80 16.16 6.67
N SER A 352 14.49 16.47 6.74
CA SER A 352 13.77 16.56 8.02
C SER A 352 13.04 15.28 8.41
N CYS A 353 12.62 14.48 7.41
CA CYS A 353 11.64 13.41 7.61
C CYS A 353 12.07 12.05 7.10
N VAL A 354 13.16 11.95 6.35
CA VAL A 354 13.63 10.69 5.78
C VAL A 354 14.90 10.24 6.48
N ASN A 355 14.91 9.00 6.95
CA ASN A 355 16.14 8.31 7.31
C ASN A 355 16.83 7.88 6.02
N VAL A 356 17.70 8.76 5.51
CA VAL A 356 18.36 8.60 4.20
C VAL A 356 19.18 7.32 4.12
N GLU A 357 19.88 6.94 5.19
CA GLU A 357 20.71 5.73 5.23
C GLU A 357 19.85 4.46 5.07
N ALA A 358 18.74 4.38 5.80
CA ALA A 358 17.83 3.24 5.72
C ALA A 358 17.08 3.20 4.39
N TYR A 359 16.55 4.36 3.94
CA TYR A 359 15.73 4.42 2.73
C TYR A 359 16.53 4.14 1.45
N LYS A 360 17.77 4.62 1.34
CA LYS A 360 18.64 4.46 0.17
C LYS A 360 18.95 3.00 -0.19
N LYS A 361 18.83 2.10 0.74
CA LYS A 361 19.01 0.66 0.47
C LYS A 361 18.00 0.13 -0.52
N HIS A 362 16.81 0.76 -0.56
CA HIS A 362 15.65 0.31 -1.34
C HIS A 362 15.11 1.36 -2.30
N GLU A 363 15.72 2.55 -2.39
CA GLU A 363 15.27 3.55 -3.35
C GLU A 363 15.35 3.01 -4.78
N GLY A 364 14.23 3.06 -5.50
CA GLY A 364 14.13 2.55 -6.86
C GLY A 364 13.86 1.05 -6.99
N ASP A 365 13.80 0.29 -5.89
CA ASP A 365 13.43 -1.14 -5.91
C ASP A 365 11.95 -1.31 -6.26
N TYR A 366 11.66 -2.23 -7.16
CA TYR A 366 10.30 -2.62 -7.51
C TYR A 366 9.68 -3.50 -6.43
N VAL A 367 8.46 -3.17 -6.00
CA VAL A 367 7.76 -3.92 -4.93
C VAL A 367 7.30 -5.32 -5.38
N LYS A 368 7.25 -5.55 -6.69
CA LYS A 368 7.07 -6.86 -7.30
C LYS A 368 7.94 -6.97 -8.56
N ASN A 369 8.59 -8.12 -8.74
CA ASN A 369 9.39 -8.39 -9.95
C ASN A 369 8.60 -8.24 -11.24
N ALA A 370 7.27 -8.45 -11.20
CA ALA A 370 6.39 -8.25 -12.34
C ALA A 370 6.37 -6.81 -12.88
N TYR A 371 6.73 -5.82 -12.09
CA TYR A 371 6.79 -4.42 -12.52
C TYR A 371 8.15 -4.02 -13.08
N ASP A 372 9.21 -4.76 -12.74
CA ASP A 372 10.58 -4.46 -13.17
C ASP A 372 10.76 -4.74 -14.68
N PRO A 373 11.15 -3.73 -15.49
CA PRO A 373 11.38 -3.90 -16.92
C PRO A 373 12.43 -4.94 -17.28
N LYS A 374 13.38 -5.26 -16.38
CA LYS A 374 14.41 -6.28 -16.64
C LYS A 374 13.84 -7.67 -16.92
N PHE A 375 12.61 -7.96 -16.44
CA PHE A 375 11.91 -9.22 -16.72
C PHE A 375 11.01 -9.16 -17.96
N ASN A 376 11.04 -8.07 -18.76
CA ASN A 376 10.35 -7.98 -20.02
C ASN A 376 11.36 -8.27 -21.15
N LYS A 377 11.20 -9.38 -21.85
CA LYS A 377 11.99 -9.76 -23.03
C LYS A 377 11.12 -9.60 -24.28
N ASP A 378 11.58 -8.83 -25.24
CA ASP A 378 10.86 -8.59 -26.52
C ASP A 378 9.40 -8.11 -26.31
N GLY A 379 9.20 -7.26 -25.30
CA GLY A 379 7.89 -6.73 -24.95
C GLY A 379 6.94 -7.72 -24.25
N LYS A 380 7.44 -8.90 -23.87
CA LYS A 380 6.69 -9.93 -23.11
C LYS A 380 7.30 -10.13 -21.73
N TYR A 381 6.43 -10.27 -20.74
CA TYR A 381 6.83 -10.58 -19.36
C TYR A 381 7.32 -12.03 -19.26
N ASP A 382 8.55 -12.20 -18.75
CA ASP A 382 9.15 -13.50 -18.46
C ASP A 382 8.86 -13.87 -17.00
N GLU A 383 7.67 -14.42 -16.77
CA GLU A 383 7.20 -14.80 -15.43
C GLU A 383 8.12 -15.85 -14.76
N LYS A 384 8.70 -16.79 -15.55
CA LYS A 384 9.57 -17.83 -15.01
C LYS A 384 10.88 -17.27 -14.46
N GLU A 385 11.46 -16.30 -15.14
CA GLU A 385 12.67 -15.63 -14.65
C GLU A 385 12.35 -14.72 -13.45
N ALA A 386 11.23 -14.00 -13.49
CA ALA A 386 10.79 -13.16 -12.38
C ALA A 386 10.50 -13.97 -11.11
N GLN A 387 9.93 -15.17 -11.22
CA GLN A 387 9.65 -16.03 -10.06
C GLN A 387 10.90 -16.66 -9.46
N LYS A 388 11.98 -16.83 -10.23
CA LYS A 388 13.27 -17.36 -9.73
C LYS A 388 14.12 -16.29 -9.05
N ALA A 389 13.93 -15.04 -9.43
CA ALA A 389 14.67 -13.92 -8.87
C ALA A 389 14.19 -13.63 -7.45
N GLU A 390 15.10 -13.17 -6.61
CA GLU A 390 14.78 -12.64 -5.29
C GLU A 390 13.84 -11.45 -5.45
N ASP A 391 12.73 -11.44 -4.72
CA ASP A 391 11.79 -10.33 -4.69
C ASP A 391 11.99 -9.47 -3.44
N LEU A 392 11.46 -8.26 -3.45
CA LEU A 392 11.62 -7.31 -2.35
C LEU A 392 11.02 -7.82 -1.03
N ASN A 393 9.98 -8.67 -1.06
CA ASN A 393 9.45 -9.28 0.16
C ASN A 393 10.50 -10.15 0.85
N ILE A 394 11.28 -10.92 0.07
CA ILE A 394 12.35 -11.74 0.62
C ILE A 394 13.43 -10.85 1.25
N VAL A 395 13.85 -9.80 0.55
CA VAL A 395 14.89 -8.87 1.03
C VAL A 395 14.47 -8.24 2.36
N ILE A 396 13.28 -7.66 2.43
CA ILE A 396 12.74 -7.04 3.65
C ILE A 396 12.60 -8.07 4.79
N CYS A 397 12.11 -9.29 4.50
CA CYS A 397 12.03 -10.36 5.49
C CYS A 397 13.39 -10.74 6.06
N MET A 398 14.42 -10.80 5.22
CA MET A 398 15.79 -11.13 5.66
C MET A 398 16.39 -10.00 6.49
N GLU A 399 16.16 -8.74 6.13
CA GLU A 399 16.59 -7.59 6.93
C GLU A 399 15.93 -7.58 8.32
N MET A 400 14.61 -7.79 8.38
CA MET A 400 13.89 -7.94 9.66
C MET A 400 14.45 -9.09 10.50
N LYS A 401 14.77 -10.23 9.87
CA LYS A 401 15.37 -11.36 10.58
C LYS A 401 16.73 -11.00 11.17
N MET A 402 17.57 -10.30 10.42
CA MET A 402 18.89 -9.84 10.88
C MET A 402 18.79 -8.79 11.99
N ALA A 403 17.77 -7.93 11.93
CA ALA A 403 17.47 -6.94 12.97
C ALA A 403 16.80 -7.53 14.21
N GLY A 404 16.37 -8.81 14.19
CA GLY A 404 15.61 -9.43 15.28
C GLY A 404 14.16 -8.97 15.35
N GLU A 405 13.62 -8.45 14.26
CA GLU A 405 12.25 -7.93 14.14
C GLU A 405 11.28 -8.90 13.48
N ALA A 406 11.77 -10.01 12.95
CA ALA A 406 10.93 -11.09 12.42
C ALA A 406 10.73 -12.17 13.49
N TYR A 407 9.48 -12.61 13.65
CA TYR A 407 9.11 -13.77 14.46
C TYR A 407 8.99 -15.05 13.63
N LYS A 408 8.40 -14.95 12.42
CA LYS A 408 8.25 -16.07 11.49
C LYS A 408 8.28 -15.58 10.05
N ILE A 409 8.97 -16.30 9.18
CA ILE A 409 9.01 -16.05 7.72
C ILE A 409 8.65 -17.37 7.05
N GLU A 410 7.66 -17.34 6.18
CA GLU A 410 7.20 -18.54 5.46
C GLU A 410 6.71 -18.21 4.06
N LYS A 411 6.61 -19.23 3.22
CA LYS A 411 5.92 -19.12 1.93
C LYS A 411 4.45 -19.46 2.14
N HIS A 412 3.59 -18.54 1.71
CA HIS A 412 2.13 -18.69 1.82
C HIS A 412 1.48 -18.56 0.45
N VAL A 413 0.49 -19.40 0.17
CA VAL A 413 -0.32 -19.29 -1.05
C VAL A 413 -1.57 -18.52 -0.73
N HIS A 414 -1.78 -17.43 -1.45
CA HIS A 414 -2.95 -16.60 -1.28
C HIS A 414 -3.49 -16.10 -2.63
N ASN A 415 -4.75 -15.73 -2.64
CA ASN A 415 -5.40 -15.22 -3.82
C ASN A 415 -5.03 -13.75 -4.05
N TYR A 416 -4.55 -13.39 -5.25
CA TYR A 416 -4.06 -12.04 -5.57
C TYR A 416 -4.64 -11.52 -6.88
N PRO A 417 -5.09 -10.25 -6.96
CA PRO A 417 -5.68 -9.69 -8.16
C PRO A 417 -4.64 -9.37 -9.24
N HIS A 418 -4.98 -9.68 -10.50
CA HIS A 418 -4.20 -9.38 -11.69
C HIS A 418 -5.02 -8.56 -12.68
N CYS A 419 -4.34 -7.69 -13.41
CA CYS A 419 -4.96 -6.91 -14.48
C CYS A 419 -5.25 -7.80 -15.68
N TRP A 420 -6.52 -7.91 -16.08
CA TRP A 420 -6.93 -8.75 -17.20
C TRP A 420 -6.35 -8.34 -18.56
N ARG A 421 -5.90 -7.06 -18.71
CA ARG A 421 -5.28 -6.57 -19.94
C ARG A 421 -3.78 -6.89 -20.03
N THR A 422 -3.08 -6.98 -18.92
CA THR A 422 -1.62 -7.08 -18.88
C THR A 422 -1.12 -8.36 -18.24
N ASP A 423 -2.01 -9.16 -17.66
CA ASP A 423 -1.69 -10.36 -16.88
C ASP A 423 -0.73 -10.15 -15.69
N LYS A 424 -0.50 -8.87 -15.31
CA LYS A 424 0.38 -8.52 -14.20
C LYS A 424 -0.41 -8.22 -12.93
N PRO A 425 0.20 -8.44 -11.74
CA PRO A 425 -0.46 -8.15 -10.48
C PRO A 425 -0.88 -6.68 -10.37
N VAL A 426 -1.91 -6.44 -9.58
CA VAL A 426 -2.47 -5.11 -9.30
C VAL A 426 -1.83 -4.56 -8.03
N LEU A 427 -1.68 -3.24 -7.96
CA LEU A 427 -1.24 -2.50 -6.79
C LEU A 427 -2.43 -1.68 -6.26
N TYR A 428 -2.76 -1.77 -4.97
CA TYR A 428 -3.69 -0.82 -4.36
C TYR A 428 -2.95 0.50 -4.15
N TYR A 429 -3.54 1.60 -4.63
CA TYR A 429 -2.84 2.88 -4.76
C TYR A 429 -3.77 4.07 -4.51
N PRO A 430 -3.33 5.16 -3.87
CA PRO A 430 -4.11 6.40 -3.73
C PRO A 430 -4.13 7.16 -5.06
N LEU A 431 -5.29 7.14 -5.71
CA LEU A 431 -5.57 7.82 -6.98
C LEU A 431 -6.60 8.94 -6.79
#